data_a639c80399be5fea6c01ab462ab14af6
#
_entry.id   a639c80399be5fea6c01ab462ab14af6
#
_cell.length_a   1.000
_cell.length_b   1.000
_cell.length_c   1.000
_cell.angle_alpha   90.00
_cell.angle_beta   90.00
_cell.angle_gamma   90.00
#
_symmetry.space_group_name_H-M   'P 1'
#
loop_
_entity.id
_entity.type
_entity.pdbx_description
1 polymer ?
#
loop_
_entity_poly.entity_id
_entity_poly.type
_entity_poly.pdbx_seq_one_letter_code
_entity_poly.pdbx_strand_id
1 'polypeptide(L)'
;MSQNLQNCQNFIIEGWKAAPHSELGSERPAFLRQPSWVPHPSKSRFVGFASFVIKSNNMKRIILSICLILFVFPLFAQQQGPFRLSVQDCIEMALENNIELKNSQLEINKARATKNEARAEYFPTVSAQAVAFDALNPMLTFGIKDIDNAQLRQLLYTLYAEYGSNMGLDKEYSFVQNGVMLNAMATEPIYAGGRIRNGNKLAKLGIEAVETQAKVKEDEVCLQTETLYWQIVALQEKLATLDQLDRLLDTLDNDLTGAIEAGLAMPTDQFKLKVKQNESQLNRKKVIDGITLLKMALAQTIGADWQTMVLTDTLGMETEPTVYYKQPNEAVSLRNESHLLDLSLQAEKLKKKMTLGEALPSLLVGGSTSYHTIFENSKPNAMVFAVLQVPITDWHKTSIRLKKHNLDTEMAENTRRDLTEKMEMQTNQAWFNLEQSWLRITMAQTALNDAEANLKITQDYYEAGLVALSDVLEAQTLLKQSRDELTDSRVEYRINLVTYRQLTKD
;
A
#
# COMPACT_ATOMS: atom_id res chain seq x y z
N MET A 1 -18.48 6.69 3.83
CA MET A 1 -17.53 7.80 3.68
C MET A 1 -16.12 7.34 3.28
N SER A 2 -15.59 6.25 3.85
CA SER A 2 -14.29 5.65 3.46
C SER A 2 -14.22 5.23 1.98
N GLN A 3 -15.31 4.74 1.41
CA GLN A 3 -15.39 4.28 0.02
C GLN A 3 -15.23 5.41 -1.03
N ASN A 4 -15.66 6.64 -0.71
CA ASN A 4 -15.49 7.79 -1.60
C ASN A 4 -14.09 8.40 -1.55
N LEU A 5 -13.43 8.35 -0.39
CA LEU A 5 -12.00 8.72 -0.28
C LEU A 5 -11.11 7.68 -0.95
N GLN A 6 -11.46 6.40 -0.83
CA GLN A 6 -10.79 5.30 -1.52
C GLN A 6 -10.96 5.40 -3.05
N ASN A 7 -12.11 5.86 -3.53
CA ASN A 7 -12.35 6.12 -4.96
C ASN A 7 -11.54 7.34 -5.45
N CYS A 8 -11.34 8.39 -4.64
CA CYS A 8 -10.43 9.48 -4.96
C CYS A 8 -8.96 9.04 -4.94
N GLN A 9 -8.58 8.19 -4.00
CA GLN A 9 -7.24 7.59 -3.95
C GLN A 9 -6.97 6.74 -5.20
N ASN A 10 -7.94 5.90 -5.59
CA ASN A 10 -7.85 5.10 -6.82
C ASN A 10 -7.84 5.98 -8.08
N PHE A 11 -8.60 7.08 -8.11
CA PHE A 11 -8.60 8.03 -9.24
C PHE A 11 -7.25 8.75 -9.40
N ILE A 12 -6.58 9.10 -8.29
CA ILE A 12 -5.24 9.68 -8.31
C ILE A 12 -4.22 8.62 -8.79
N ILE A 13 -4.30 7.38 -8.29
CA ILE A 13 -3.40 6.29 -8.65
C ILE A 13 -3.63 5.80 -10.08
N GLU A 14 -4.87 5.69 -10.54
CA GLU A 14 -5.18 5.28 -11.92
C GLU A 14 -4.91 6.40 -12.94
N GLY A 15 -5.10 7.66 -12.58
CA GLY A 15 -4.70 8.79 -13.41
C GLY A 15 -3.19 8.85 -13.71
N TRP A 16 -2.37 8.22 -12.86
CA TRP A 16 -0.92 8.09 -13.02
C TRP A 16 -0.52 6.93 -13.92
N LYS A 17 -1.36 5.88 -14.06
CA LYS A 17 -1.13 4.74 -14.95
C LYS A 17 -1.44 5.03 -16.42
N ALA A 18 -2.13 6.11 -16.72
CA ALA A 18 -2.53 6.51 -18.07
C ALA A 18 -1.59 7.52 -18.74
N ALA A 19 -0.27 7.30 -18.67
CA ALA A 19 0.61 7.84 -19.70
C ALA A 19 0.50 6.91 -20.93
N PRO A 20 0.19 7.40 -22.14
CA PRO A 20 0.03 6.54 -23.30
C PRO A 20 1.40 5.97 -23.68
N HIS A 21 1.62 4.71 -23.36
CA HIS A 21 2.52 3.89 -24.17
C HIS A 21 1.89 3.84 -25.55
N SER A 22 2.60 4.31 -26.55
CA SER A 22 2.28 4.10 -27.94
C SER A 22 2.01 2.61 -28.15
N GLU A 23 0.77 2.27 -28.52
CA GLU A 23 0.41 0.94 -29.01
C GLU A 23 1.25 0.62 -30.25
N LEU A 24 2.30 -0.13 -30.05
CA LEU A 24 2.90 -0.98 -31.07
C LEU A 24 2.55 -2.40 -30.65
N GLY A 25 1.60 -2.96 -31.44
CA GLY A 25 1.11 -4.31 -31.25
C GLY A 25 2.26 -5.32 -31.19
N SER A 26 2.31 -6.06 -30.12
CA SER A 26 3.08 -7.27 -29.99
C SER A 26 2.10 -8.46 -29.90
N GLU A 27 1.63 -8.93 -31.04
CA GLU A 27 1.24 -10.33 -31.15
C GLU A 27 2.50 -11.18 -30.92
N ARG A 28 2.48 -12.00 -29.88
CA ARG A 28 3.53 -12.98 -29.60
C ARG A 28 3.34 -14.16 -30.58
N PRO A 29 4.27 -14.49 -31.46
CA PRO A 29 4.24 -15.78 -32.11
C PRO A 29 4.66 -16.86 -31.11
N ALA A 30 3.78 -17.83 -30.91
CA ALA A 30 4.12 -19.09 -30.26
C ALA A 30 5.07 -19.84 -31.14
N PHE A 31 6.34 -19.91 -30.84
CA PHE A 31 7.28 -20.97 -31.22
C PHE A 31 8.67 -20.67 -30.66
N LEU A 32 8.99 -21.28 -29.50
CA LEU A 32 10.37 -21.66 -29.17
C LEU A 32 10.31 -22.77 -28.11
N ARG A 33 10.34 -24.02 -28.63
CA ARG A 33 10.77 -25.18 -27.83
C ARG A 33 12.23 -24.96 -27.44
N GLN A 34 12.55 -25.11 -26.18
CA GLN A 34 13.91 -25.14 -25.66
C GLN A 34 14.70 -26.32 -26.29
N PRO A 35 15.91 -26.10 -26.74
CA PRO A 35 16.82 -27.22 -27.03
C PRO A 35 17.40 -27.74 -25.71
N SER A 36 17.23 -29.01 -25.49
CA SER A 36 17.86 -29.80 -24.45
C SER A 36 19.37 -29.93 -24.71
N TRP A 37 20.17 -29.10 -24.09
CA TRP A 37 21.60 -29.34 -23.90
C TRP A 37 22.06 -28.73 -22.59
N VAL A 38 21.98 -29.54 -21.51
CA VAL A 38 22.70 -29.34 -20.28
C VAL A 38 23.76 -30.43 -20.21
N PRO A 39 25.04 -30.12 -20.22
CA PRO A 39 26.06 -31.14 -19.94
C PRO A 39 26.05 -31.45 -18.45
N HIS A 40 25.86 -32.71 -18.11
CA HIS A 40 26.08 -33.27 -16.76
C HIS A 40 27.50 -32.97 -16.31
N PRO A 41 27.71 -32.41 -15.11
CA PRO A 41 29.05 -32.40 -14.51
C PRO A 41 29.38 -33.80 -14.04
N SER A 42 30.44 -34.38 -14.61
CA SER A 42 31.07 -35.62 -14.22
C SER A 42 31.45 -35.57 -12.73
N LYS A 43 30.93 -36.56 -11.97
CA LYS A 43 31.37 -36.88 -10.62
C LYS A 43 32.81 -37.44 -10.68
N SER A 44 33.80 -36.59 -10.46
CA SER A 44 35.13 -37.07 -9.98
C SER A 44 36.03 -35.85 -9.75
N ARG A 45 36.14 -35.42 -8.51
CA ARG A 45 37.27 -34.69 -7.87
C ARG A 45 36.91 -33.95 -6.58
N PHE A 46 36.10 -34.54 -5.72
CA PHE A 46 35.88 -33.99 -4.37
C PHE A 46 36.10 -34.97 -3.20
N VAL A 47 36.84 -36.07 -3.44
CA VAL A 47 37.18 -37.04 -2.37
C VAL A 47 38.61 -36.88 -1.84
N GLY A 48 39.39 -35.97 -2.40
CA GLY A 48 40.81 -35.78 -2.06
C GLY A 48 41.13 -34.75 -0.97
N PHE A 49 40.17 -33.91 -0.52
CA PHE A 49 40.46 -32.82 0.42
C PHE A 49 40.01 -33.06 1.86
N ALA A 50 39.20 -34.08 2.11
CA ALA A 50 38.70 -34.38 3.47
C ALA A 50 39.60 -35.32 4.30
N SER A 51 40.60 -35.94 3.71
CA SER A 51 41.48 -36.90 4.42
C SER A 51 42.85 -36.36 4.87
N PHE A 52 43.19 -35.09 4.54
CA PHE A 52 44.49 -34.50 4.93
C PHE A 52 44.46 -33.63 6.20
N VAL A 53 43.26 -33.32 6.76
CA VAL A 53 43.17 -32.34 7.84
C VAL A 53 42.89 -32.96 9.24
N ILE A 54 42.80 -34.28 9.37
CA ILE A 54 42.47 -34.94 10.68
C ILE A 54 43.68 -35.59 11.32
N LYS A 55 44.84 -35.00 11.28
CA LYS A 55 46.02 -35.56 12.01
C LYS A 55 46.83 -34.50 12.80
N SER A 56 46.12 -33.60 13.49
CA SER A 56 46.77 -32.71 14.47
C SER A 56 45.92 -32.62 15.75
N ASN A 57 46.54 -32.93 16.88
CA ASN A 57 45.93 -32.85 18.21
C ASN A 57 45.38 -31.46 18.59
N ASN A 58 45.81 -30.42 17.86
CA ASN A 58 45.32 -29.06 18.04
C ASN A 58 43.92 -28.85 17.42
N MET A 59 43.53 -29.58 16.37
CA MET A 59 42.20 -29.49 15.78
C MET A 59 41.11 -30.09 16.66
N LYS A 60 41.41 -31.16 17.42
CA LYS A 60 40.44 -31.69 18.41
C LYS A 60 40.11 -30.65 19.49
N ARG A 61 41.08 -29.85 19.91
CA ARG A 61 40.89 -28.74 20.86
C ARG A 61 40.09 -27.58 20.23
N ILE A 62 40.30 -27.25 18.95
CA ILE A 62 39.56 -26.23 18.22
C ILE A 62 38.10 -26.65 17.96
N ILE A 63 37.85 -27.89 17.55
CA ILE A 63 36.50 -28.45 17.38
C ILE A 63 35.79 -28.53 18.72
N LEU A 64 36.47 -28.95 19.81
CA LEU A 64 35.89 -28.96 21.15
C LEU A 64 35.56 -27.55 21.65
N SER A 65 36.40 -26.55 21.35
CA SER A 65 36.12 -25.12 21.67
C SER A 65 34.99 -24.57 20.87
N ILE A 66 34.86 -24.90 19.58
CA ILE A 66 33.74 -24.48 18.72
C ILE A 66 32.42 -25.14 19.14
N CYS A 67 32.46 -26.46 19.48
CA CYS A 67 31.30 -27.14 20.04
C CYS A 67 30.91 -26.58 21.41
N LEU A 68 31.88 -26.20 22.27
CA LEU A 68 31.61 -25.59 23.57
C LEU A 68 30.99 -24.18 23.41
N ILE A 69 31.45 -23.39 22.41
CA ILE A 69 30.88 -22.06 22.07
C ILE A 69 29.49 -22.22 21.47
N LEU A 70 29.24 -23.22 20.61
CA LEU A 70 27.92 -23.51 20.04
C LEU A 70 26.93 -24.08 21.08
N PHE A 71 27.41 -24.68 22.17
CA PHE A 71 26.58 -25.21 23.27
C PHE A 71 26.24 -24.13 24.33
N VAL A 72 27.03 -23.05 24.39
CA VAL A 72 26.78 -21.91 25.30
C VAL A 72 25.82 -20.88 24.69
N PHE A 73 25.67 -20.85 23.35
CA PHE A 73 24.75 -19.91 22.65
C PHE A 73 23.24 -20.15 22.89
N PRO A 74 22.72 -21.37 23.13
CA PRO A 74 21.31 -21.55 23.46
C PRO A 74 20.93 -21.21 24.92
N LEU A 75 21.89 -20.91 25.81
CA LEU A 75 21.59 -20.51 27.20
C LEU A 75 21.26 -19.02 27.35
N PHE A 76 21.36 -18.21 26.28
CA PHE A 76 20.83 -16.86 26.17
C PHE A 76 19.50 -16.78 25.39
N ALA A 77 18.71 -17.86 25.36
CA ALA A 77 17.27 -17.72 25.20
C ALA A 77 16.78 -17.04 26.50
N GLN A 78 16.95 -15.73 26.58
CA GLN A 78 16.29 -14.89 27.56
C GLN A 78 14.81 -15.23 27.48
N GLN A 79 14.26 -15.84 28.53
CA GLN A 79 12.84 -15.68 28.83
C GLN A 79 12.63 -14.18 28.87
N GLN A 80 12.19 -13.59 27.76
CA GLN A 80 11.71 -12.22 27.75
C GLN A 80 10.55 -12.21 28.71
N GLY A 81 10.77 -11.57 29.84
CA GLY A 81 9.69 -11.29 30.80
C GLY A 81 8.55 -10.59 30.08
N PRO A 82 7.37 -10.44 30.70
CA PRO A 82 6.24 -9.82 30.06
C PRO A 82 6.65 -8.44 29.49
N PHE A 83 6.46 -8.29 28.19
CA PHE A 83 6.83 -7.07 27.47
C PHE A 83 5.78 -5.99 27.78
N ARG A 84 6.16 -5.04 28.63
CA ARG A 84 5.27 -3.95 29.09
C ARG A 84 5.27 -2.82 28.08
N LEU A 85 4.09 -2.42 27.62
CA LEU A 85 3.88 -1.43 26.58
C LEU A 85 2.92 -0.35 27.04
N SER A 86 3.33 0.91 26.91
CA SER A 86 2.45 2.06 26.91
C SER A 86 1.83 2.28 25.51
N VAL A 87 0.83 3.15 25.41
CA VAL A 87 0.25 3.52 24.11
C VAL A 87 1.32 4.13 23.20
N GLN A 88 2.23 4.92 23.75
CA GLN A 88 3.32 5.55 22.98
C GLN A 88 4.29 4.52 22.42
N ASP A 89 4.68 3.53 23.22
CA ASP A 89 5.54 2.43 22.75
C ASP A 89 4.88 1.66 21.60
N CYS A 90 3.56 1.42 21.69
CA CYS A 90 2.80 0.76 20.64
C CYS A 90 2.77 1.58 19.34
N ILE A 91 2.63 2.91 19.42
CA ILE A 91 2.66 3.81 18.26
C ILE A 91 4.05 3.75 17.60
N GLU A 92 5.13 3.89 18.37
CA GLU A 92 6.50 3.85 17.85
C GLU A 92 6.79 2.52 17.15
N MET A 93 6.40 1.40 17.76
CA MET A 93 6.53 0.08 17.15
C MET A 93 5.68 -0.09 15.90
N ALA A 94 4.46 0.47 15.87
CA ALA A 94 3.61 0.45 14.69
C ALA A 94 4.25 1.22 13.53
N LEU A 95 4.78 2.42 13.79
CA LEU A 95 5.48 3.22 12.78
C LEU A 95 6.72 2.51 12.22
N GLU A 96 7.43 1.72 13.02
CA GLU A 96 8.62 0.99 12.58
C GLU A 96 8.27 -0.33 11.88
N ASN A 97 7.29 -1.08 12.37
CA ASN A 97 7.10 -2.48 11.99
C ASN A 97 5.90 -2.72 11.08
N ASN A 98 4.94 -1.79 11.01
CA ASN A 98 3.71 -1.99 10.25
C ASN A 98 3.98 -2.27 8.77
N ILE A 99 3.29 -3.29 8.23
CA ILE A 99 3.49 -3.75 6.84
C ILE A 99 2.98 -2.70 5.84
N GLU A 100 1.88 -1.99 6.16
CA GLU A 100 1.35 -0.95 5.26
C GLU A 100 2.32 0.22 5.11
N LEU A 101 2.99 0.62 6.20
CA LEU A 101 4.01 1.67 6.17
C LEU A 101 5.27 1.22 5.43
N LYS A 102 5.70 -0.03 5.59
CA LYS A 102 6.78 -0.61 4.78
C LYS A 102 6.43 -0.62 3.30
N ASN A 103 5.19 -0.96 2.95
CA ASN A 103 4.71 -0.89 1.57
C ASN A 103 4.65 0.55 1.04
N SER A 104 4.21 1.52 1.85
CA SER A 104 4.23 2.94 1.49
C SER A 104 5.64 3.44 1.16
N GLN A 105 6.66 2.98 1.92
CA GLN A 105 8.07 3.28 1.61
C GLN A 105 8.52 2.67 0.27
N LEU A 106 8.04 1.48 -0.08
CA LEU A 106 8.30 0.86 -1.39
C LEU A 106 7.61 1.64 -2.51
N GLU A 107 6.41 2.18 -2.29
CA GLU A 107 5.71 3.03 -3.25
C GLU A 107 6.46 4.35 -3.48
N ILE A 108 7.04 4.97 -2.45
CA ILE A 108 7.92 6.14 -2.59
C ILE A 108 9.13 5.79 -3.47
N ASN A 109 9.77 4.64 -3.24
CA ASN A 109 10.90 4.19 -4.04
C ASN A 109 10.50 3.92 -5.50
N LYS A 110 9.31 3.38 -5.73
CA LYS A 110 8.72 3.20 -7.07
C LYS A 110 8.47 4.54 -7.76
N ALA A 111 7.92 5.53 -7.06
CA ALA A 111 7.74 6.88 -7.61
C ALA A 111 9.07 7.55 -7.97
N ARG A 112 10.12 7.34 -7.15
CA ARG A 112 11.48 7.79 -7.46
C ARG A 112 12.06 7.10 -8.69
N ALA A 113 11.79 5.80 -8.88
CA ALA A 113 12.17 5.07 -10.09
C ALA A 113 11.45 5.64 -11.32
N THR A 114 10.13 5.92 -11.25
CA THR A 114 9.35 6.57 -12.31
C THR A 114 9.91 7.96 -12.68
N LYS A 115 10.36 8.74 -11.70
CA LYS A 115 11.04 10.01 -11.98
C LYS A 115 12.36 9.79 -12.72
N ASN A 116 13.14 8.76 -12.36
CA ASN A 116 14.38 8.44 -13.06
C ASN A 116 14.11 7.96 -14.49
N GLU A 117 13.01 7.20 -14.70
CA GLU A 117 12.52 6.82 -16.03
C GLU A 117 12.16 8.06 -16.86
N ALA A 118 11.37 8.99 -16.31
CA ALA A 118 11.06 10.26 -16.98
C ALA A 118 12.32 11.11 -17.28
N ARG A 119 13.35 11.02 -16.43
CA ARG A 119 14.64 11.65 -16.68
C ARG A 119 15.41 10.96 -17.81
N ALA A 120 15.26 9.65 -17.96
CA ALA A 120 15.92 8.89 -19.03
C ALA A 120 15.47 9.33 -20.43
N GLU A 121 14.26 9.91 -20.57
CA GLU A 121 13.79 10.50 -21.83
C GLU A 121 14.62 11.69 -22.35
N TYR A 122 15.51 12.26 -21.52
CA TYR A 122 16.45 13.28 -21.97
C TYR A 122 17.71 12.70 -22.65
N PHE A 123 17.92 11.39 -22.58
CA PHE A 123 19.13 10.76 -23.09
C PHE A 123 18.87 10.05 -24.43
N PRO A 124 19.93 9.84 -25.24
CA PRO A 124 19.78 9.12 -26.49
C PRO A 124 19.23 7.70 -26.30
N THR A 125 18.26 7.35 -27.13
CA THR A 125 17.79 5.96 -27.23
C THR A 125 18.61 5.25 -28.29
N VAL A 126 19.25 4.12 -27.93
CA VAL A 126 20.03 3.28 -28.84
C VAL A 126 19.27 1.99 -29.08
N SER A 127 19.03 1.67 -30.35
CA SER A 127 18.37 0.42 -30.75
C SER A 127 19.18 -0.28 -31.84
N ALA A 128 19.14 -1.61 -31.84
CA ALA A 128 19.67 -2.43 -32.90
C ALA A 128 18.60 -3.42 -33.41
N GLN A 129 18.52 -3.57 -34.73
CA GLN A 129 17.55 -4.45 -35.34
C GLN A 129 18.28 -5.33 -36.37
N ALA A 130 17.96 -6.60 -36.33
CA ALA A 130 18.39 -7.59 -37.36
C ALA A 130 17.15 -8.18 -38.04
N VAL A 131 17.10 -8.13 -39.34
CA VAL A 131 16.03 -8.73 -40.14
C VAL A 131 16.68 -9.68 -41.11
N ALA A 132 16.28 -10.95 -41.11
CA ALA A 132 16.60 -11.94 -42.11
C ALA A 132 15.31 -12.30 -42.85
N PHE A 133 15.35 -12.35 -44.19
CA PHE A 133 14.18 -12.69 -44.96
C PHE A 133 14.57 -13.59 -46.13
N ASP A 134 13.65 -14.41 -46.53
CA ASP A 134 13.69 -15.26 -47.73
C ASP A 134 12.31 -15.21 -48.41
N ALA A 135 12.24 -14.63 -49.60
CA ALA A 135 10.99 -14.44 -50.32
C ALA A 135 10.81 -15.55 -51.36
N LEU A 136 9.62 -16.07 -51.49
CA LEU A 136 9.26 -17.10 -52.49
C LEU A 136 9.55 -16.63 -53.92
N ASN A 137 9.41 -15.32 -54.17
CA ASN A 137 9.72 -14.69 -55.47
C ASN A 137 10.59 -13.44 -55.18
N PRO A 138 11.50 -13.06 -56.09
CA PRO A 138 12.26 -11.84 -55.97
C PRO A 138 11.36 -10.62 -55.86
N MET A 139 11.62 -9.74 -54.90
CA MET A 139 10.84 -8.49 -54.69
C MET A 139 11.09 -7.46 -55.79
N LEU A 140 12.25 -7.51 -56.41
CA LEU A 140 12.64 -6.61 -57.49
C LEU A 140 13.30 -7.42 -58.61
N THR A 141 12.76 -7.33 -59.78
CA THR A 141 13.34 -7.90 -61.02
C THR A 141 13.53 -6.77 -62.03
N PHE A 142 14.64 -6.77 -62.70
CA PHE A 142 14.91 -5.86 -63.81
C PHE A 142 15.40 -6.68 -65.05
N GLY A 143 14.71 -6.52 -66.08
CA GLY A 143 15.03 -7.27 -67.32
C GLY A 143 14.99 -6.41 -68.57
N ILE A 144 15.42 -6.96 -69.67
CA ILE A 144 15.36 -6.28 -70.97
C ILE A 144 13.92 -5.87 -71.33
N LYS A 145 12.91 -6.59 -70.79
CA LYS A 145 11.49 -6.32 -71.01
C LYS A 145 11.05 -4.97 -70.37
N ASP A 146 11.77 -4.52 -69.31
CA ASP A 146 11.41 -3.34 -68.46
C ASP A 146 11.99 -2.02 -69.05
N ILE A 147 12.68 -2.10 -70.22
CA ILE A 147 13.24 -0.97 -70.94
C ILE A 147 12.15 -0.33 -71.79
N ASP A 148 11.80 0.91 -71.50
CA ASP A 148 10.71 1.67 -72.18
C ASP A 148 10.98 1.89 -73.68
N ASN A 149 12.24 2.11 -74.07
CA ASN A 149 12.59 2.33 -75.44
C ASN A 149 12.52 1.02 -76.25
N ALA A 150 11.55 0.90 -77.19
CA ALA A 150 11.27 -0.26 -77.93
C ALA A 150 12.42 -0.66 -78.87
N GLN A 151 13.13 0.31 -79.46
CA GLN A 151 14.29 0.06 -80.34
C GLN A 151 15.48 -0.49 -79.60
N LEU A 152 15.78 0.11 -78.41
CA LEU A 152 16.84 -0.33 -77.53
C LEU A 152 16.53 -1.73 -76.96
N ARG A 153 15.29 -1.96 -76.55
CA ARG A 153 14.82 -3.24 -76.04
C ARG A 153 14.99 -4.37 -77.12
N GLN A 154 14.61 -4.06 -78.34
CA GLN A 154 14.76 -5.05 -79.49
C GLN A 154 16.24 -5.31 -79.81
N LEU A 155 17.08 -4.26 -79.81
CA LEU A 155 18.52 -4.39 -79.98
C LEU A 155 19.13 -5.28 -78.91
N LEU A 156 18.78 -5.05 -77.68
CA LEU A 156 19.27 -5.83 -76.51
C LEU A 156 18.80 -7.28 -76.54
N TYR A 157 17.58 -7.56 -77.01
CA TYR A 157 17.13 -8.93 -77.20
C TYR A 157 17.90 -9.64 -78.30
N THR A 158 18.26 -8.94 -79.39
CA THR A 158 19.05 -9.50 -80.49
C THR A 158 20.49 -9.77 -79.99
N LEU A 159 21.10 -8.84 -79.34
CA LEU A 159 22.45 -9.00 -78.76
C LEU A 159 22.48 -10.10 -77.69
N TYR A 160 21.45 -10.20 -76.87
CA TYR A 160 21.33 -11.27 -75.89
C TYR A 160 21.19 -12.64 -76.54
N ALA A 161 20.43 -12.77 -77.67
CA ALA A 161 20.24 -14.02 -78.37
C ALA A 161 21.53 -14.49 -79.09
N GLU A 162 22.37 -13.54 -79.52
CA GLU A 162 23.61 -13.83 -80.24
C GLU A 162 24.83 -14.04 -79.30
N TYR A 163 24.90 -13.32 -78.24
CA TYR A 163 26.08 -13.31 -77.33
C TYR A 163 25.77 -13.55 -75.81
N GLY A 164 24.51 -13.52 -75.40
CA GLY A 164 24.11 -13.51 -74.00
C GLY A 164 24.54 -14.73 -73.19
N SER A 165 24.44 -15.93 -73.79
CA SER A 165 24.84 -17.18 -73.12
C SER A 165 26.36 -17.30 -72.96
N ASN A 166 27.13 -16.68 -73.86
CA ASN A 166 28.61 -16.73 -73.86
C ASN A 166 29.21 -15.64 -72.95
N MET A 167 28.43 -14.55 -72.60
CA MET A 167 28.86 -13.47 -71.76
C MET A 167 28.36 -13.61 -70.29
N GLY A 168 27.59 -14.68 -70.01
CA GLY A 168 27.02 -14.84 -68.67
C GLY A 168 25.98 -13.77 -68.27
N LEU A 169 25.31 -13.20 -69.34
CA LEU A 169 24.25 -12.20 -69.12
C LEU A 169 22.91 -12.89 -68.94
N ASP A 170 22.16 -12.54 -67.89
CA ASP A 170 20.81 -13.02 -67.66
C ASP A 170 19.79 -12.10 -68.35
N LYS A 171 18.68 -12.71 -68.88
CA LYS A 171 17.57 -11.92 -69.45
C LYS A 171 16.87 -11.04 -68.40
N GLU A 172 16.92 -11.47 -67.21
CA GLU A 172 16.25 -10.83 -66.07
C GLU A 172 17.15 -10.97 -64.84
N TYR A 173 17.49 -9.87 -64.27
CA TYR A 173 18.24 -9.84 -63.04
C TYR A 173 17.25 -9.75 -61.86
N SER A 174 17.38 -10.65 -60.94
CA SER A 174 16.55 -10.73 -59.75
C SER A 174 17.28 -10.14 -58.54
N PHE A 175 16.64 -9.22 -57.86
CA PHE A 175 17.18 -8.57 -56.69
C PHE A 175 16.24 -8.74 -55.50
N VAL A 176 16.80 -8.69 -54.28
CA VAL A 176 16.00 -8.69 -53.06
C VAL A 176 15.13 -9.96 -52.90
N GLN A 177 15.70 -11.15 -53.13
CA GLN A 177 15.01 -12.41 -52.87
C GLN A 177 15.28 -12.89 -51.44
N ASN A 178 16.52 -12.83 -50.99
CA ASN A 178 16.91 -13.16 -49.62
C ASN A 178 17.98 -12.20 -49.14
N GLY A 179 18.13 -12.13 -47.81
CA GLY A 179 19.18 -11.29 -47.25
C GLY A 179 19.04 -11.08 -45.75
N VAL A 180 20.08 -10.49 -45.21
CA VAL A 180 20.12 -10.04 -43.80
C VAL A 180 20.34 -8.53 -43.82
N MET A 181 19.55 -7.83 -43.02
CA MET A 181 19.70 -6.41 -42.76
C MET A 181 20.00 -6.23 -41.26
N LEU A 182 21.12 -5.61 -40.98
CA LEU A 182 21.51 -5.17 -39.63
C LEU A 182 21.43 -3.65 -39.58
N ASN A 183 20.72 -3.10 -38.61
CA ASN A 183 20.59 -1.68 -38.43
C ASN A 183 20.80 -1.35 -36.94
N ALA A 184 21.65 -0.40 -36.62
CA ALA A 184 21.75 0.18 -35.30
C ALA A 184 21.53 1.70 -35.40
N MET A 185 20.70 2.23 -34.52
CA MET A 185 20.27 3.62 -34.54
C MET A 185 20.32 4.22 -33.13
N ALA A 186 20.89 5.41 -33.01
CA ALA A 186 20.84 6.24 -31.82
C ALA A 186 20.05 7.51 -32.15
N THR A 187 19.06 7.85 -31.33
CA THR A 187 18.25 9.06 -31.50
C THR A 187 18.11 9.81 -30.19
N GLU A 188 18.20 11.14 -30.25
CA GLU A 188 18.06 12.03 -29.10
C GLU A 188 17.10 13.17 -29.42
N PRO A 189 16.02 13.36 -28.60
CA PRO A 189 15.11 14.48 -28.75
C PRO A 189 15.73 15.75 -28.17
N ILE A 190 16.16 16.67 -29.04
CA ILE A 190 16.70 17.97 -28.63
C ILE A 190 15.58 18.90 -28.15
N TYR A 191 14.42 18.83 -28.80
CA TYR A 191 13.23 19.57 -28.42
C TYR A 191 11.97 18.78 -28.76
N ALA A 192 11.11 18.58 -27.76
CA ALA A 192 9.86 17.83 -27.89
C ALA A 192 8.66 18.65 -27.46
N GLY A 193 8.58 19.94 -27.84
CA GLY A 193 7.47 20.81 -27.45
C GLY A 193 7.34 21.02 -25.94
N GLY A 194 8.41 20.79 -25.17
CA GLY A 194 8.37 20.89 -23.70
C GLY A 194 7.74 19.68 -22.98
N ARG A 195 7.35 18.61 -23.71
CA ARG A 195 6.73 17.41 -23.12
C ARG A 195 7.63 16.72 -22.11
N ILE A 196 8.89 16.48 -22.45
CA ILE A 196 9.88 15.82 -21.57
C ILE A 196 10.07 16.64 -20.28
N ARG A 197 10.18 17.98 -20.41
CA ARG A 197 10.29 18.88 -19.25
C ARG A 197 9.07 18.82 -18.33
N ASN A 198 7.86 18.87 -18.90
CA ASN A 198 6.63 18.83 -18.12
C ASN A 198 6.36 17.42 -17.57
N GLY A 199 6.73 16.33 -18.30
CA GLY A 199 6.71 14.97 -17.81
C GLY A 199 7.60 14.77 -16.59
N ASN A 200 8.83 15.31 -16.63
CA ASN A 200 9.73 15.30 -15.48
C ASN A 200 9.18 16.08 -14.26
N LYS A 201 8.50 17.22 -14.50
CA LYS A 201 7.82 17.96 -13.43
C LYS A 201 6.65 17.16 -12.86
N LEU A 202 5.89 16.51 -13.72
CA LEU A 202 4.79 15.66 -13.31
C LEU A 202 5.29 14.46 -12.48
N ALA A 203 6.36 13.80 -12.91
CA ALA A 203 6.98 12.71 -12.14
C ALA A 203 7.54 13.18 -10.78
N LYS A 204 8.09 14.42 -10.70
CA LYS A 204 8.50 15.02 -9.42
C LYS A 204 7.28 15.25 -8.50
N LEU A 205 6.20 15.80 -9.05
CA LEU A 205 4.95 16.02 -8.33
C LEU A 205 4.37 14.68 -7.80
N GLY A 206 4.57 13.60 -8.57
CA GLY A 206 4.17 12.26 -8.15
C GLY A 206 4.92 11.73 -6.94
N ILE A 207 6.20 12.02 -6.81
CA ILE A 207 6.93 11.67 -5.59
C ILE A 207 6.29 12.40 -4.40
N GLU A 208 6.05 13.71 -4.51
CA GLU A 208 5.47 14.52 -3.45
C GLU A 208 4.06 14.01 -3.06
N ALA A 209 3.25 13.60 -4.05
CA ALA A 209 1.94 13.02 -3.80
C ALA A 209 2.03 11.69 -3.03
N VAL A 210 2.95 10.78 -3.42
CA VAL A 210 3.14 9.51 -2.74
C VAL A 210 3.74 9.69 -1.34
N GLU A 211 4.67 10.63 -1.15
CA GLU A 211 5.22 10.98 0.16
C GLU A 211 4.13 11.56 1.09
N THR A 212 3.23 12.40 0.54
CA THR A 212 2.08 12.91 1.31
C THR A 212 1.06 11.80 1.62
N GLN A 213 0.81 10.89 0.69
CA GLN A 213 -0.05 9.73 0.91
C GLN A 213 0.51 8.80 2.00
N ALA A 214 1.83 8.63 2.06
CA ALA A 214 2.47 7.87 3.14
C ALA A 214 2.20 8.49 4.52
N LYS A 215 2.23 9.83 4.64
CA LYS A 215 1.87 10.52 5.89
C LYS A 215 0.39 10.32 6.28
N VAL A 216 -0.53 10.27 5.30
CA VAL A 216 -1.93 9.92 5.59
C VAL A 216 -2.02 8.50 6.14
N LYS A 217 -1.24 7.56 5.59
CA LYS A 217 -1.17 6.19 6.10
C LYS A 217 -0.56 6.08 7.50
N GLU A 218 0.46 6.89 7.80
CA GLU A 218 1.03 7.00 9.15
C GLU A 218 -0.04 7.43 10.16
N ASP A 219 -0.81 8.49 9.83
CA ASP A 219 -1.91 8.98 10.66
C ASP A 219 -2.98 7.90 10.89
N GLU A 220 -3.37 7.13 9.84
CA GLU A 220 -4.33 6.03 9.92
C GLU A 220 -3.83 4.89 10.84
N VAL A 221 -2.56 4.49 10.70
CA VAL A 221 -1.94 3.44 11.52
C VAL A 221 -1.83 3.86 12.99
N CYS A 222 -1.47 5.12 13.26
CA CYS A 222 -1.45 5.65 14.63
C CYS A 222 -2.85 5.58 15.27
N LEU A 223 -3.88 6.08 14.57
CA LEU A 223 -5.27 6.04 15.07
C LEU A 223 -5.75 4.61 15.32
N GLN A 224 -5.46 3.69 14.41
CA GLN A 224 -5.83 2.28 14.56
C GLN A 224 -5.13 1.65 15.79
N THR A 225 -3.84 1.94 15.97
CA THR A 225 -3.05 1.43 17.09
C THR A 225 -3.61 1.92 18.43
N GLU A 226 -3.88 3.22 18.55
CA GLU A 226 -4.47 3.80 19.76
C GLU A 226 -5.87 3.27 20.03
N THR A 227 -6.69 3.13 18.98
CA THR A 227 -8.05 2.57 19.11
C THR A 227 -8.00 1.14 19.67
N LEU A 228 -7.16 0.27 19.09
CA LEU A 228 -7.00 -1.10 19.57
C LEU A 228 -6.47 -1.14 21.00
N TYR A 229 -5.50 -0.29 21.33
CA TYR A 229 -4.92 -0.19 22.65
C TYR A 229 -5.97 0.13 23.70
N TRP A 230 -6.75 1.21 23.52
CA TRP A 230 -7.77 1.64 24.48
C TRP A 230 -8.95 0.68 24.57
N GLN A 231 -9.30 -0.02 23.50
CA GLN A 231 -10.29 -1.09 23.53
C GLN A 231 -9.83 -2.27 24.41
N ILE A 232 -8.53 -2.64 24.37
CA ILE A 232 -8.00 -3.68 25.25
C ILE A 232 -8.06 -3.21 26.70
N VAL A 233 -7.65 -1.98 26.99
CA VAL A 233 -7.70 -1.40 28.34
C VAL A 233 -9.14 -1.39 28.87
N ALA A 234 -10.14 -1.03 28.03
CA ALA A 234 -11.54 -1.11 28.41
C ALA A 234 -11.97 -2.51 28.84
N LEU A 235 -11.60 -3.53 28.05
CA LEU A 235 -11.95 -4.90 28.38
C LEU A 235 -11.22 -5.41 29.65
N GLN A 236 -10.01 -4.94 29.91
CA GLN A 236 -9.30 -5.26 31.16
C GLN A 236 -10.01 -4.66 32.39
N GLU A 237 -10.49 -3.43 32.30
CA GLU A 237 -11.29 -2.79 33.37
C GLU A 237 -12.62 -3.54 33.58
N LYS A 238 -13.31 -3.94 32.50
CA LYS A 238 -14.53 -4.76 32.59
C LYS A 238 -14.27 -6.14 33.22
N LEU A 239 -13.10 -6.73 32.94
CA LEU A 239 -12.70 -7.98 33.59
C LEU A 239 -12.51 -7.80 35.09
N ALA A 240 -11.90 -6.68 35.52
CA ALA A 240 -11.74 -6.35 36.94
C ALA A 240 -13.11 -6.11 37.62
N THR A 241 -14.08 -5.51 36.91
CA THR A 241 -15.47 -5.36 37.39
C THR A 241 -16.14 -6.73 37.59
N LEU A 242 -15.94 -7.68 36.65
CA LEU A 242 -16.46 -9.04 36.77
C LEU A 242 -15.79 -9.81 37.93
N ASP A 243 -14.49 -9.58 38.20
CA ASP A 243 -13.81 -10.16 39.36
C ASP A 243 -14.44 -9.72 40.67
N GLN A 244 -14.87 -8.45 40.78
CA GLN A 244 -15.56 -7.92 41.96
C GLN A 244 -16.96 -8.52 42.10
N LEU A 245 -17.69 -8.65 40.97
CA LEU A 245 -19.00 -9.29 40.92
C LEU A 245 -18.93 -10.75 41.37
N ASP A 246 -17.99 -11.53 40.83
CA ASP A 246 -17.82 -12.95 41.18
C ASP A 246 -17.57 -13.12 42.70
N ARG A 247 -16.69 -12.28 43.29
CA ARG A 247 -16.45 -12.32 44.74
C ARG A 247 -17.71 -12.05 45.57
N LEU A 248 -18.53 -11.09 45.14
CA LEU A 248 -19.78 -10.80 45.83
C LEU A 248 -20.76 -11.97 45.71
N LEU A 249 -20.90 -12.55 44.52
CA LEU A 249 -21.79 -13.70 44.29
C LEU A 249 -21.36 -14.93 45.13
N ASP A 250 -20.03 -15.13 45.29
CA ASP A 250 -19.48 -16.21 46.12
C ASP A 250 -19.77 -15.96 47.60
N THR A 251 -19.66 -14.71 48.06
CA THR A 251 -20.05 -14.33 49.45
C THR A 251 -21.52 -14.59 49.72
N LEU A 252 -22.38 -14.13 48.78
CA LEU A 252 -23.83 -14.33 48.85
C LEU A 252 -24.23 -15.84 48.83
N ASP A 253 -23.48 -16.68 48.12
CA ASP A 253 -23.77 -18.15 48.04
C ASP A 253 -23.42 -18.82 49.38
N ASN A 254 -22.35 -18.41 50.05
CA ASN A 254 -21.99 -18.89 51.39
C ASN A 254 -23.03 -18.48 52.43
N ASP A 255 -23.41 -17.19 52.46
CA ASP A 255 -24.35 -16.63 53.42
C ASP A 255 -25.76 -17.28 53.23
N LEU A 256 -26.18 -17.43 51.97
CA LEU A 256 -27.46 -18.05 51.61
C LEU A 256 -27.52 -19.54 51.98
N THR A 257 -26.42 -20.27 51.82
CA THR A 257 -26.33 -21.68 52.20
C THR A 257 -26.56 -21.84 53.71
N GLY A 258 -25.90 -21.02 54.56
CA GLY A 258 -26.12 -21.01 56.00
C GLY A 258 -27.54 -20.61 56.39
N ALA A 259 -28.13 -19.63 55.70
CA ALA A 259 -29.51 -19.18 55.94
C ALA A 259 -30.53 -20.25 55.57
N ILE A 260 -30.34 -21.02 54.51
CA ILE A 260 -31.20 -22.14 54.11
C ILE A 260 -31.11 -23.27 55.15
N GLU A 261 -29.90 -23.61 55.63
CA GLU A 261 -29.73 -24.63 56.67
C GLU A 261 -30.41 -24.22 57.97
N ALA A 262 -30.42 -22.94 58.28
CA ALA A 262 -31.13 -22.37 59.45
C ALA A 262 -32.65 -22.20 59.23
N GLY A 263 -33.18 -22.50 58.01
CA GLY A 263 -34.59 -22.29 57.68
C GLY A 263 -35.01 -20.83 57.50
N LEU A 264 -34.05 -19.92 57.32
CA LEU A 264 -34.28 -18.47 57.19
C LEU A 264 -34.38 -17.97 55.76
N ALA A 265 -33.97 -18.79 54.76
CA ALA A 265 -34.02 -18.47 53.34
C ALA A 265 -34.66 -19.62 52.51
N MET A 266 -35.16 -19.30 51.30
CA MET A 266 -35.78 -20.27 50.44
C MET A 266 -34.76 -20.97 49.51
N PRO A 267 -34.82 -22.29 49.31
CA PRO A 267 -33.97 -23.01 48.35
C PRO A 267 -34.03 -22.44 46.93
N THR A 268 -35.14 -21.79 46.56
CA THR A 268 -35.32 -21.15 45.23
C THR A 268 -34.34 -20.01 45.00
N ASP A 269 -33.90 -19.32 46.05
CA ASP A 269 -32.94 -18.21 45.95
C ASP A 269 -31.55 -18.68 45.58
N GLN A 270 -31.14 -19.88 45.99
CA GLN A 270 -29.92 -20.50 45.58
C GLN A 270 -29.86 -20.78 44.07
N PHE A 271 -30.98 -21.17 43.46
CA PHE A 271 -31.05 -21.36 42.02
C PHE A 271 -30.95 -20.04 41.27
N LYS A 272 -31.57 -18.95 41.79
CA LYS A 272 -31.38 -17.59 41.20
C LYS A 272 -29.93 -17.16 41.21
N LEU A 273 -29.25 -17.37 42.33
CA LEU A 273 -27.82 -17.01 42.49
C LEU A 273 -26.96 -17.84 41.51
N LYS A 274 -27.18 -19.14 41.39
CA LYS A 274 -26.44 -20.00 40.43
C LYS A 274 -26.65 -19.56 38.99
N VAL A 275 -27.84 -19.11 38.61
CA VAL A 275 -28.07 -18.53 37.27
C VAL A 275 -27.20 -17.29 37.07
N LYS A 276 -27.07 -16.40 38.05
CA LYS A 276 -26.23 -15.21 37.97
C LYS A 276 -24.74 -15.54 37.95
N GLN A 277 -24.27 -16.51 38.72
CA GLN A 277 -22.89 -17.00 38.64
C GLN A 277 -22.58 -17.56 37.26
N ASN A 278 -23.44 -18.38 36.67
CA ASN A 278 -23.24 -18.89 35.32
C ASN A 278 -23.23 -17.78 34.25
N GLU A 279 -24.08 -16.76 34.39
CA GLU A 279 -24.11 -15.58 33.51
C GLU A 279 -22.78 -14.78 33.63
N SER A 280 -22.27 -14.58 34.85
CA SER A 280 -20.99 -13.92 35.08
C SER A 280 -19.83 -14.68 34.44
N GLN A 281 -19.75 -16.00 34.63
CA GLN A 281 -18.72 -16.86 34.04
C GLN A 281 -18.74 -16.81 32.52
N LEU A 282 -19.94 -16.83 31.88
CA LEU A 282 -20.06 -16.70 30.43
C LEU A 282 -19.56 -15.33 29.95
N ASN A 283 -19.96 -14.25 30.64
CA ASN A 283 -19.52 -12.90 30.31
C ASN A 283 -18.00 -12.74 30.49
N ARG A 284 -17.43 -13.31 31.56
CA ARG A 284 -15.99 -13.37 31.78
C ARG A 284 -15.25 -14.04 30.64
N LYS A 285 -15.75 -15.19 30.18
CA LYS A 285 -15.16 -15.89 29.03
C LYS A 285 -15.18 -15.03 27.78
N LYS A 286 -16.32 -14.36 27.48
CA LYS A 286 -16.44 -13.43 26.33
C LYS A 286 -15.42 -12.27 26.41
N VAL A 287 -15.22 -11.70 27.59
CA VAL A 287 -14.26 -10.59 27.79
C VAL A 287 -12.83 -11.08 27.58
N ILE A 288 -12.46 -12.23 28.14
CA ILE A 288 -11.12 -12.82 27.97
C ILE A 288 -10.83 -13.12 26.48
N ASP A 289 -11.79 -13.69 25.77
CA ASP A 289 -11.68 -13.97 24.34
C ASP A 289 -11.55 -12.67 23.53
N GLY A 290 -12.32 -11.63 23.90
CA GLY A 290 -12.23 -10.30 23.32
C GLY A 290 -10.85 -9.66 23.52
N ILE A 291 -10.31 -9.70 24.73
CA ILE A 291 -8.95 -9.22 25.04
C ILE A 291 -7.92 -9.98 24.16
N THR A 292 -8.06 -11.28 24.04
CA THR A 292 -7.14 -12.10 23.25
C THR A 292 -7.16 -11.71 21.78
N LEU A 293 -8.35 -11.55 21.19
CA LEU A 293 -8.51 -11.16 19.78
C LEU A 293 -7.97 -9.75 19.52
N LEU A 294 -8.27 -8.78 20.38
CA LEU A 294 -7.74 -7.42 20.24
C LEU A 294 -6.21 -7.37 20.44
N LYS A 295 -5.65 -8.17 21.36
CA LYS A 295 -4.19 -8.30 21.50
C LYS A 295 -3.56 -8.89 20.24
N MET A 296 -4.17 -9.88 19.60
CA MET A 296 -3.69 -10.41 18.32
C MET A 296 -3.72 -9.34 17.23
N ALA A 297 -4.80 -8.53 17.15
CA ALA A 297 -4.90 -7.44 16.19
C ALA A 297 -3.85 -6.36 16.43
N LEU A 298 -3.68 -5.92 17.68
CA LEU A 298 -2.64 -4.94 18.05
C LEU A 298 -1.24 -5.49 17.74
N ALA A 299 -0.96 -6.73 18.11
CA ALA A 299 0.32 -7.38 17.86
C ALA A 299 0.65 -7.47 16.35
N GLN A 300 -0.35 -7.74 15.50
CA GLN A 300 -0.20 -7.68 14.04
C GLN A 300 0.16 -6.27 13.56
N THR A 301 -0.48 -5.23 14.13
CA THR A 301 -0.25 -3.84 13.74
C THR A 301 1.15 -3.37 14.13
N ILE A 302 1.63 -3.74 15.33
CA ILE A 302 2.93 -3.31 15.88
C ILE A 302 4.09 -4.28 15.58
N GLY A 303 3.81 -5.44 14.99
CA GLY A 303 4.83 -6.45 14.70
C GLY A 303 5.39 -7.16 15.93
N ALA A 304 4.59 -7.39 16.97
CA ALA A 304 4.99 -8.01 18.24
C ALA A 304 4.33 -9.37 18.47
N ASP A 305 4.74 -10.07 19.55
CA ASP A 305 4.07 -11.29 20.01
C ASP A 305 2.99 -10.95 21.03
N TRP A 306 1.72 -11.25 20.73
CA TRP A 306 0.57 -10.97 21.57
C TRP A 306 0.60 -11.71 22.92
N GLN A 307 1.30 -12.87 23.02
CA GLN A 307 1.33 -13.71 24.23
C GLN A 307 2.13 -13.06 25.36
N THR A 308 3.18 -12.34 25.02
CA THR A 308 4.08 -11.70 25.98
C THR A 308 3.68 -10.27 26.33
N MET A 309 2.70 -9.70 25.62
CA MET A 309 2.30 -8.30 25.68
C MET A 309 1.45 -8.00 26.92
N VAL A 310 1.88 -7.00 27.72
CA VAL A 310 1.16 -6.45 28.88
C VAL A 310 1.03 -4.94 28.69
N LEU A 311 -0.20 -4.43 28.67
CA LEU A 311 -0.47 -2.99 28.57
C LEU A 311 -0.34 -2.36 29.96
N THR A 312 0.22 -1.15 30.02
CA THR A 312 0.56 -0.49 31.29
C THR A 312 -0.36 0.67 31.63
N ASP A 313 -1.00 1.28 30.63
CA ASP A 313 -1.84 2.45 30.86
C ASP A 313 -3.21 2.06 31.38
N THR A 314 -3.78 2.94 32.20
CA THR A 314 -5.11 2.81 32.79
C THR A 314 -5.98 4.00 32.38
N LEU A 315 -7.30 3.84 32.47
CA LEU A 315 -8.24 4.95 32.26
C LEU A 315 -8.18 5.92 33.44
N GLY A 316 -7.57 7.10 33.20
CA GLY A 316 -7.45 8.16 34.19
C GLY A 316 -8.56 9.21 34.12
N MET A 317 -8.36 10.35 34.81
CA MET A 317 -9.22 11.53 34.63
C MET A 317 -8.91 12.18 33.28
N GLU A 318 -9.96 12.46 32.53
CA GLU A 318 -9.85 13.11 31.21
C GLU A 318 -9.88 14.64 31.36
N THR A 319 -9.30 15.33 30.37
CA THR A 319 -9.30 16.80 30.31
C THR A 319 -10.51 17.29 29.52
N GLU A 320 -11.09 18.41 29.92
CA GLU A 320 -12.22 19.02 29.23
C GLU A 320 -11.88 19.32 27.76
N PRO A 321 -12.77 19.02 26.79
CA PRO A 321 -12.48 19.12 25.35
C PRO A 321 -12.24 20.54 24.85
N THR A 322 -12.74 21.58 25.53
CA THR A 322 -12.63 23.00 25.16
C THR A 322 -11.18 23.46 24.90
N VAL A 323 -10.21 22.83 25.56
CA VAL A 323 -8.77 23.13 25.40
C VAL A 323 -8.25 22.77 24.01
N TYR A 324 -8.87 21.80 23.34
CA TYR A 324 -8.42 21.26 22.04
C TYR A 324 -9.13 21.90 20.83
N TYR A 325 -10.09 22.81 21.05
CA TYR A 325 -10.88 23.36 19.95
C TYR A 325 -10.05 24.13 18.94
N LYS A 326 -10.21 23.79 17.66
CA LYS A 326 -9.65 24.52 16.51
C LYS A 326 -10.72 24.85 15.49
N GLN A 327 -10.57 25.98 14.79
CA GLN A 327 -11.45 26.37 13.69
C GLN A 327 -11.35 25.33 12.56
N PRO A 328 -12.49 24.79 12.06
CA PRO A 328 -12.47 23.72 11.06
C PRO A 328 -11.76 24.09 9.75
N ASN A 329 -11.90 25.35 9.28
CA ASN A 329 -11.24 25.85 8.07
C ASN A 329 -9.71 25.89 8.21
N GLU A 330 -9.20 26.29 9.40
CA GLU A 330 -7.76 26.29 9.68
C GLU A 330 -7.23 24.83 9.76
N ALA A 331 -7.96 23.98 10.48
CA ALA A 331 -7.61 22.56 10.61
C ALA A 331 -7.50 21.87 9.25
N VAL A 332 -8.50 22.05 8.36
CA VAL A 332 -8.52 21.45 7.03
C VAL A 332 -7.34 21.89 6.17
N SER A 333 -6.89 23.14 6.32
CA SER A 333 -5.73 23.64 5.55
C SER A 333 -4.41 22.95 5.91
N LEU A 334 -4.31 22.38 7.11
CA LEU A 334 -3.11 21.67 7.61
C LEU A 334 -3.10 20.17 7.27
N ARG A 335 -4.23 19.63 6.78
CA ARG A 335 -4.38 18.21 6.49
C ARG A 335 -3.60 17.78 5.26
N ASN A 336 -2.97 16.61 5.35
CA ASN A 336 -2.28 15.99 4.23
C ASN A 336 -3.20 15.73 3.03
N GLU A 337 -4.48 15.41 3.26
CA GLU A 337 -5.48 15.20 2.21
C GLU A 337 -5.79 16.49 1.44
N SER A 338 -5.81 17.67 2.10
CA SER A 338 -5.95 18.97 1.43
C SER A 338 -4.76 19.23 0.50
N HIS A 339 -3.55 18.91 0.94
CA HIS A 339 -2.36 19.02 0.11
C HIS A 339 -2.40 18.09 -1.11
N LEU A 340 -2.91 16.86 -0.97
CA LEU A 340 -3.11 15.94 -2.10
C LEU A 340 -4.06 16.51 -3.17
N LEU A 341 -5.11 17.22 -2.77
CA LEU A 341 -6.02 17.87 -3.71
C LEU A 341 -5.31 18.98 -4.50
N ASP A 342 -4.45 19.77 -3.85
CA ASP A 342 -3.64 20.79 -4.52
C ASP A 342 -2.63 20.18 -5.51
N LEU A 343 -1.99 19.07 -5.15
CA LEU A 343 -1.10 18.32 -6.04
C LEU A 343 -1.83 17.75 -7.25
N SER A 344 -3.05 17.23 -7.06
CA SER A 344 -3.91 16.75 -8.15
C SER A 344 -4.24 17.84 -9.16
N LEU A 345 -4.62 19.04 -8.70
CA LEU A 345 -4.89 20.18 -9.56
C LEU A 345 -3.63 20.62 -10.33
N GLN A 346 -2.47 20.62 -9.70
CA GLN A 346 -1.20 20.91 -10.37
C GLN A 346 -0.85 19.86 -11.42
N ALA A 347 -1.15 18.58 -11.17
CA ALA A 347 -0.94 17.50 -12.13
C ALA A 347 -1.79 17.71 -13.39
N GLU A 348 -3.08 18.07 -13.27
CA GLU A 348 -3.94 18.36 -14.43
C GLU A 348 -3.41 19.55 -15.27
N LYS A 349 -2.92 20.60 -14.62
CA LYS A 349 -2.28 21.73 -15.31
C LYS A 349 -1.01 21.33 -16.06
N LEU A 350 -0.23 20.38 -15.54
CA LEU A 350 0.96 19.85 -16.23
C LEU A 350 0.57 18.95 -17.40
N LYS A 351 -0.43 18.06 -17.25
CA LYS A 351 -0.97 17.21 -18.33
C LYS A 351 -1.45 18.08 -19.51
N LYS A 352 -2.19 19.17 -19.23
CA LYS A 352 -2.60 20.14 -20.24
C LYS A 352 -1.41 20.75 -20.99
N LYS A 353 -0.31 21.12 -20.27
CA LYS A 353 0.91 21.65 -20.89
C LYS A 353 1.62 20.61 -21.75
N MET A 354 1.57 19.33 -21.37
CA MET A 354 2.13 18.24 -22.18
C MET A 354 1.34 18.08 -23.48
N THR A 355 0.01 18.08 -23.43
CA THR A 355 -0.87 18.03 -24.62
C THR A 355 -0.65 19.23 -25.54
N LEU A 356 -0.48 20.43 -24.99
CA LEU A 356 -0.10 21.60 -25.80
C LEU A 356 1.24 21.40 -26.51
N GLY A 357 2.19 20.73 -25.83
CA GLY A 357 3.51 20.40 -26.39
C GLY A 357 3.46 19.46 -27.60
N GLU A 358 2.39 18.65 -27.75
CA GLU A 358 2.19 17.78 -28.92
C GLU A 358 1.92 18.58 -30.22
N ALA A 359 1.36 19.78 -30.10
CA ALA A 359 1.10 20.68 -31.22
C ALA A 359 2.31 21.58 -31.58
N LEU A 360 3.36 21.56 -30.78
CA LEU A 360 4.58 22.34 -31.03
C LEU A 360 5.56 21.56 -31.91
N PRO A 361 6.44 22.27 -32.64
CA PRO A 361 7.50 21.61 -33.39
C PRO A 361 8.35 20.71 -32.50
N SER A 362 8.87 19.62 -33.03
CA SER A 362 9.87 18.76 -32.36
C SER A 362 11.10 18.63 -33.21
N LEU A 363 12.26 18.60 -32.55
CA LEU A 363 13.58 18.42 -33.16
C LEU A 363 14.25 17.21 -32.54
N LEU A 364 14.58 16.25 -33.38
CA LEU A 364 15.29 15.04 -33.02
C LEU A 364 16.59 14.98 -33.84
N VAL A 365 17.68 14.60 -33.22
CA VAL A 365 18.95 14.29 -33.90
C VAL A 365 19.26 12.81 -33.73
N GLY A 366 19.98 12.25 -34.70
CA GLY A 366 20.35 10.84 -34.61
C GLY A 366 21.48 10.46 -35.53
N GLY A 367 21.97 9.25 -35.31
CA GLY A 367 22.88 8.57 -36.18
C GLY A 367 22.45 7.12 -36.37
N SER A 368 22.64 6.59 -37.53
CA SER A 368 22.40 5.17 -37.80
C SER A 368 23.55 4.54 -38.55
N THR A 369 23.77 3.25 -38.31
CA THR A 369 24.64 2.42 -39.12
C THR A 369 23.87 1.20 -39.59
N SER A 370 24.06 0.87 -40.86
CA SER A 370 23.38 -0.27 -41.50
C SER A 370 24.34 -1.13 -42.26
N TYR A 371 24.12 -2.42 -42.27
CA TYR A 371 24.75 -3.41 -43.10
C TYR A 371 23.68 -4.32 -43.66
N HIS A 372 23.78 -4.62 -44.96
CA HIS A 372 22.86 -5.54 -45.62
C HIS A 372 23.60 -6.46 -46.61
N THR A 373 23.08 -7.67 -46.80
CA THR A 373 23.61 -8.66 -47.75
C THR A 373 22.72 -8.81 -48.98
N ILE A 374 21.84 -7.85 -49.23
CA ILE A 374 20.86 -7.90 -50.32
C ILE A 374 21.51 -7.76 -51.68
N PHE A 375 22.63 -7.01 -51.75
CA PHE A 375 23.39 -6.81 -53.00
C PHE A 375 24.80 -7.39 -52.85
N GLU A 376 25.37 -7.89 -53.94
CA GLU A 376 26.67 -8.56 -53.96
C GLU A 376 27.82 -7.72 -53.40
N ASN A 377 27.75 -6.39 -53.50
CA ASN A 377 28.76 -5.46 -53.01
C ASN A 377 28.28 -4.69 -51.76
N SER A 378 27.76 -5.39 -50.78
CA SER A 378 27.29 -4.80 -49.51
C SER A 378 28.42 -4.19 -48.71
N LYS A 379 28.29 -2.90 -48.37
CA LYS A 379 29.22 -2.18 -47.50
C LYS A 379 28.48 -1.64 -46.32
N PRO A 380 29.13 -1.59 -45.13
CA PRO A 380 28.55 -0.87 -44.00
C PRO A 380 28.38 0.61 -44.35
N ASN A 381 27.19 1.14 -44.03
CA ASN A 381 26.86 2.54 -44.24
C ASN A 381 26.55 3.20 -42.87
N ALA A 382 26.98 4.43 -42.73
CA ALA A 382 26.65 5.23 -41.54
C ALA A 382 26.18 6.63 -41.97
N MET A 383 25.15 7.12 -41.26
CA MET A 383 24.59 8.44 -41.52
C MET A 383 24.27 9.17 -40.21
N VAL A 384 24.36 10.49 -40.21
CA VAL A 384 23.83 11.35 -39.17
C VAL A 384 22.69 12.16 -39.74
N PHE A 385 21.66 12.37 -38.97
CA PHE A 385 20.48 13.07 -39.44
C PHE A 385 19.89 13.97 -38.34
N ALA A 386 19.16 14.99 -38.75
CA ALA A 386 18.28 15.78 -37.90
C ALA A 386 16.88 15.79 -38.52
N VAL A 387 15.88 15.57 -37.68
CA VAL A 387 14.48 15.56 -38.11
C VAL A 387 13.75 16.68 -37.36
N LEU A 388 13.31 17.69 -38.11
CA LEU A 388 12.38 18.71 -37.63
C LEU A 388 10.96 18.33 -38.05
N GLN A 389 10.14 17.99 -37.07
CA GLN A 389 8.74 17.69 -37.31
C GLN A 389 7.89 18.87 -36.87
N VAL A 390 7.13 19.45 -37.80
CA VAL A 390 6.19 20.55 -37.55
C VAL A 390 4.78 20.07 -37.89
N PRO A 391 3.89 19.86 -36.91
CA PRO A 391 2.50 19.50 -37.19
C PRO A 391 1.80 20.73 -37.83
N ILE A 392 1.36 20.61 -39.09
CA ILE A 392 0.72 21.69 -39.83
C ILE A 392 -0.80 21.69 -39.59
N THR A 393 -1.39 20.50 -39.54
CA THR A 393 -2.82 20.33 -39.26
C THR A 393 -3.07 19.00 -38.52
N ASP A 394 -3.91 19.05 -37.52
CA ASP A 394 -4.39 17.88 -36.77
C ASP A 394 -5.93 17.80 -36.77
N TRP A 395 -6.58 18.51 -37.68
CA TRP A 395 -8.05 18.59 -37.77
C TRP A 395 -8.71 18.99 -36.44
N HIS A 396 -8.13 19.96 -35.74
CA HIS A 396 -8.56 20.47 -34.43
C HIS A 396 -8.43 19.46 -33.27
N LYS A 397 -7.77 18.33 -33.46
CA LYS A 397 -7.61 17.30 -32.43
C LYS A 397 -6.97 17.85 -31.15
N THR A 398 -5.90 18.62 -31.27
CA THR A 398 -5.24 19.26 -30.12
C THR A 398 -6.16 20.26 -29.43
N SER A 399 -6.91 21.08 -30.19
CA SER A 399 -7.89 22.01 -29.63
C SER A 399 -8.98 21.30 -28.81
N ILE A 400 -9.49 20.18 -29.32
CA ILE A 400 -10.48 19.36 -28.62
C ILE A 400 -9.87 18.73 -27.35
N ARG A 401 -8.64 18.22 -27.42
CA ARG A 401 -7.92 17.67 -26.25
C ARG A 401 -7.67 18.75 -25.18
N LEU A 402 -7.29 19.97 -25.59
CA LEU A 402 -7.12 21.08 -24.66
C LEU A 402 -8.44 21.49 -24.02
N LYS A 403 -9.55 21.45 -24.77
CA LYS A 403 -10.89 21.67 -24.20
C LYS A 403 -11.23 20.60 -23.18
N LYS A 404 -10.91 19.34 -23.46
CA LYS A 404 -11.08 18.23 -22.51
C LYS A 404 -10.28 18.50 -21.22
N HIS A 405 -8.99 18.83 -21.31
CA HIS A 405 -8.18 19.15 -20.13
C HIS A 405 -8.65 20.38 -19.37
N ASN A 406 -9.31 21.35 -20.03
CA ASN A 406 -9.96 22.45 -19.31
C ASN A 406 -11.11 21.95 -18.45
N LEU A 407 -11.94 21.05 -19.00
CA LEU A 407 -13.04 20.42 -18.26
C LEU A 407 -12.51 19.53 -17.12
N ASP A 408 -11.45 18.76 -17.37
CA ASP A 408 -10.78 17.95 -16.32
C ASP A 408 -10.24 18.85 -15.18
N THR A 409 -9.68 20.02 -15.50
CA THR A 409 -9.22 21.01 -14.52
C THR A 409 -10.39 21.58 -13.72
N GLU A 410 -11.49 21.95 -14.37
CA GLU A 410 -12.70 22.43 -13.72
C GLU A 410 -13.33 21.37 -12.81
N MET A 411 -13.36 20.12 -13.27
CA MET A 411 -13.79 18.97 -12.44
C MET A 411 -12.90 18.81 -11.21
N ALA A 412 -11.58 18.94 -11.36
CA ALA A 412 -10.64 18.85 -10.24
C ALA A 412 -10.85 20.02 -9.24
N GLU A 413 -11.12 21.24 -9.72
CA GLU A 413 -11.43 22.39 -8.86
C GLU A 413 -12.76 22.19 -8.11
N ASN A 414 -13.79 21.67 -8.78
CA ASN A 414 -15.07 21.35 -8.14
C ASN A 414 -14.91 20.22 -7.10
N THR A 415 -14.15 19.18 -7.42
CA THR A 415 -13.84 18.10 -6.51
C THR A 415 -13.07 18.59 -5.28
N ARG A 416 -12.09 19.47 -5.49
CA ARG A 416 -11.34 20.09 -4.40
C ARG A 416 -12.26 20.85 -3.45
N ARG A 417 -13.16 21.70 -3.98
CA ARG A 417 -14.12 22.45 -3.18
C ARG A 417 -15.06 21.55 -2.39
N ASP A 418 -15.69 20.58 -3.05
CA ASP A 418 -16.60 19.62 -2.43
C ASP A 418 -15.90 18.80 -1.31
N LEU A 419 -14.67 18.34 -1.54
CA LEU A 419 -13.93 17.58 -0.54
C LEU A 419 -13.44 18.48 0.61
N THR A 420 -13.10 19.75 0.36
CA THR A 420 -12.76 20.71 1.42
C THR A 420 -13.96 20.95 2.34
N GLU A 421 -15.15 21.20 1.78
CA GLU A 421 -16.38 21.34 2.56
C GLU A 421 -16.72 20.06 3.36
N LYS A 422 -16.53 18.88 2.76
CA LYS A 422 -16.70 17.60 3.47
C LYS A 422 -15.70 17.39 4.60
N MET A 423 -14.44 17.80 4.43
CA MET A 423 -13.43 17.75 5.49
C MET A 423 -13.78 18.71 6.65
N GLU A 424 -14.30 19.91 6.36
CA GLU A 424 -14.81 20.82 7.39
C GLU A 424 -15.98 20.20 8.16
N MET A 425 -16.94 19.58 7.44
CA MET A 425 -18.05 18.86 8.08
C MET A 425 -17.55 17.69 8.94
N GLN A 426 -16.56 16.94 8.48
CA GLN A 426 -15.94 15.84 9.22
C GLN A 426 -15.26 16.34 10.50
N THR A 427 -14.55 17.46 10.43
CA THR A 427 -13.91 18.08 11.61
C THR A 427 -14.96 18.55 12.61
N ASN A 428 -16.05 19.18 12.17
CA ASN A 428 -17.16 19.55 13.04
C ASN A 428 -17.84 18.32 13.68
N GLN A 429 -18.07 17.27 12.90
CA GLN A 429 -18.64 16.02 13.42
C GLN A 429 -17.74 15.40 14.50
N ALA A 430 -16.43 15.37 14.28
CA ALA A 430 -15.49 14.86 15.27
C ALA A 430 -15.49 15.71 16.55
N TRP A 431 -15.63 17.04 16.41
CA TRP A 431 -15.78 17.92 17.55
C TRP A 431 -17.06 17.62 18.37
N PHE A 432 -18.20 17.52 17.69
CA PHE A 432 -19.46 17.20 18.38
C PHE A 432 -19.42 15.82 19.05
N ASN A 433 -18.79 14.83 18.42
CA ASN A 433 -18.61 13.52 19.04
C ASN A 433 -17.73 13.62 20.31
N LEU A 434 -16.70 14.45 20.28
CA LEU A 434 -15.83 14.67 21.42
C LEU A 434 -16.57 15.35 22.59
N GLU A 435 -17.33 16.42 22.33
CA GLU A 435 -18.15 17.09 23.32
C GLU A 435 -19.21 16.14 23.92
N GLN A 436 -19.88 15.38 23.05
CA GLN A 436 -20.90 14.41 23.48
C GLN A 436 -20.30 13.32 24.36
N SER A 437 -19.13 12.78 23.99
CA SER A 437 -18.45 11.75 24.80
C SER A 437 -18.00 12.28 26.17
N TRP A 438 -17.61 13.57 26.26
CA TRP A 438 -17.34 14.21 27.54
C TRP A 438 -18.57 14.31 28.44
N LEU A 439 -19.71 14.72 27.86
CA LEU A 439 -20.98 14.77 28.59
C LEU A 439 -21.38 13.38 29.09
N ARG A 440 -21.19 12.33 28.29
CA ARG A 440 -21.45 10.93 28.67
C ARG A 440 -20.60 10.51 29.87
N ILE A 441 -19.31 10.88 29.95
CA ILE A 441 -18.46 10.59 31.12
C ILE A 441 -19.08 11.20 32.35
N THR A 442 -19.51 12.46 32.33
CA THR A 442 -20.09 13.16 33.47
C THR A 442 -21.38 12.49 33.95
N MET A 443 -22.26 12.11 32.99
CA MET A 443 -23.51 11.41 33.31
C MET A 443 -23.26 9.99 33.84
N ALA A 444 -22.33 9.24 33.21
CA ALA A 444 -22.00 7.89 33.64
C ALA A 444 -21.33 7.89 35.04
N GLN A 445 -20.52 8.90 35.37
CA GLN A 445 -19.94 9.03 36.72
C GLN A 445 -21.02 9.27 37.76
N THR A 446 -22.02 10.11 37.46
CA THR A 446 -23.14 10.36 38.37
C THR A 446 -23.96 9.07 38.53
N ALA A 447 -24.31 8.39 37.45
CA ALA A 447 -25.06 7.12 37.49
C ALA A 447 -24.31 6.04 38.30
N LEU A 448 -22.97 5.99 38.18
CA LEU A 448 -22.17 5.07 38.97
C LEU A 448 -22.27 5.38 40.50
N ASN A 449 -22.14 6.64 40.89
CA ASN A 449 -22.25 7.05 42.31
C ASN A 449 -23.64 6.68 42.85
N ASP A 450 -24.71 6.90 42.08
CA ASP A 450 -26.07 6.56 42.49
C ASP A 450 -26.27 5.05 42.57
N ALA A 451 -25.72 4.27 41.66
CA ALA A 451 -25.78 2.82 41.68
C ALA A 451 -24.99 2.21 42.84
N GLU A 452 -23.85 2.78 43.21
CA GLU A 452 -23.09 2.37 44.39
C GLU A 452 -23.86 2.65 45.70
N ALA A 453 -24.47 3.82 45.81
CA ALA A 453 -25.33 4.15 46.96
C ALA A 453 -26.56 3.22 47.04
N ASN A 454 -27.21 2.97 45.90
CA ASN A 454 -28.36 2.06 45.81
C ASN A 454 -27.99 0.64 46.27
N LEU A 455 -26.90 0.08 45.77
CA LEU A 455 -26.45 -1.26 46.13
C LEU A 455 -26.20 -1.34 47.66
N LYS A 456 -25.49 -0.36 48.19
CA LYS A 456 -25.17 -0.34 49.61
C LYS A 456 -26.43 -0.35 50.49
N ILE A 457 -27.39 0.53 50.20
CA ILE A 457 -28.67 0.60 50.95
C ILE A 457 -29.45 -0.71 50.81
N THR A 458 -29.49 -1.29 49.60
CA THR A 458 -30.23 -2.54 49.35
C THR A 458 -29.57 -3.73 50.07
N GLN A 459 -28.23 -3.75 50.18
CA GLN A 459 -27.51 -4.74 51.00
C GLN A 459 -27.84 -4.61 52.48
N ASP A 460 -27.81 -3.41 53.03
CA ASP A 460 -28.13 -3.13 54.43
C ASP A 460 -29.58 -3.58 54.74
N TYR A 461 -30.54 -3.38 53.81
CA TYR A 461 -31.91 -3.83 53.96
C TYR A 461 -32.08 -5.33 53.84
N TYR A 462 -31.28 -5.97 52.97
CA TYR A 462 -31.27 -7.43 52.84
C TYR A 462 -30.76 -8.10 54.11
N GLU A 463 -29.68 -7.59 54.71
CA GLU A 463 -29.16 -8.07 55.98
C GLU A 463 -30.18 -7.88 57.12
N ALA A 464 -30.98 -6.81 57.09
CA ALA A 464 -32.09 -6.59 58.01
C ALA A 464 -33.34 -7.45 57.72
N GLY A 465 -33.36 -8.25 56.63
CA GLY A 465 -34.49 -9.08 56.23
C GLY A 465 -35.64 -8.29 55.62
N LEU A 466 -35.44 -7.04 55.18
CA LEU A 466 -36.49 -6.13 54.70
C LEU A 466 -36.74 -6.23 53.18
N VAL A 467 -35.76 -6.72 52.43
CA VAL A 467 -35.84 -6.91 50.95
C VAL A 467 -35.37 -8.30 50.56
N ALA A 468 -35.75 -8.76 49.35
CA ALA A 468 -35.41 -10.08 48.86
C ALA A 468 -33.99 -10.09 48.21
N LEU A 469 -33.40 -11.30 48.08
CA LEU A 469 -32.13 -11.47 47.37
C LEU A 469 -32.21 -10.95 45.94
N SER A 470 -33.39 -11.07 45.27
CA SER A 470 -33.60 -10.54 43.90
C SER A 470 -33.28 -9.05 43.80
N ASP A 471 -33.59 -8.26 44.85
CA ASP A 471 -33.38 -6.80 44.85
C ASP A 471 -31.89 -6.47 44.94
N VAL A 472 -31.13 -7.24 45.73
CA VAL A 472 -29.66 -7.13 45.79
C VAL A 472 -29.02 -7.48 44.43
N LEU A 473 -29.48 -8.56 43.78
CA LEU A 473 -28.97 -8.99 42.46
C LEU A 473 -29.31 -7.96 41.37
N GLU A 474 -30.47 -7.28 41.46
CA GLU A 474 -30.86 -6.20 40.56
C GLU A 474 -29.98 -4.96 40.79
N ALA A 475 -29.78 -4.50 42.02
CA ALA A 475 -28.92 -3.40 42.37
C ALA A 475 -27.46 -3.66 41.95
N GLN A 476 -26.98 -4.90 42.10
CA GLN A 476 -25.65 -5.32 41.64
C GLN A 476 -25.54 -5.29 40.11
N THR A 477 -26.59 -5.70 39.40
CA THR A 477 -26.64 -5.65 37.94
C THR A 477 -26.56 -4.19 37.45
N LEU A 478 -27.29 -3.29 38.11
CA LEU A 478 -27.26 -1.84 37.84
C LEU A 478 -25.86 -1.24 38.08
N LEU A 479 -25.21 -1.60 39.20
CA LEU A 479 -23.84 -1.15 39.50
C LEU A 479 -22.87 -1.62 38.40
N LYS A 480 -22.93 -2.90 38.02
CA LYS A 480 -22.08 -3.43 36.94
C LYS A 480 -22.30 -2.66 35.63
N GLN A 481 -23.57 -2.45 35.23
CA GLN A 481 -23.91 -1.70 34.03
C GLN A 481 -23.36 -0.26 34.06
N SER A 482 -23.51 0.45 35.20
CA SER A 482 -23.01 1.82 35.38
C SER A 482 -21.47 1.90 35.33
N ARG A 483 -20.76 0.88 35.83
CA ARG A 483 -19.29 0.79 35.73
C ARG A 483 -18.86 0.53 34.29
N ASP A 484 -19.52 -0.41 33.60
CA ASP A 484 -19.24 -0.69 32.21
C ASP A 484 -19.49 0.54 31.34
N GLU A 485 -20.59 1.29 31.55
CA GLU A 485 -20.92 2.53 30.81
C GLU A 485 -19.88 3.63 31.05
N LEU A 486 -19.40 3.79 32.29
CA LEU A 486 -18.32 4.76 32.56
C LEU A 486 -17.02 4.38 31.85
N THR A 487 -16.67 3.09 31.87
CA THR A 487 -15.50 2.57 31.16
C THR A 487 -15.61 2.82 29.66
N ASP A 488 -16.76 2.49 29.07
CA ASP A 488 -17.04 2.70 27.64
C ASP A 488 -17.00 4.19 27.27
N SER A 489 -17.61 5.05 28.08
CA SER A 489 -17.63 6.50 27.87
C SER A 489 -16.22 7.10 27.88
N ARG A 490 -15.35 6.67 28.81
CA ARG A 490 -13.95 7.12 28.88
C ARG A 490 -13.14 6.70 27.66
N VAL A 491 -13.29 5.45 27.22
CA VAL A 491 -12.61 4.95 26.03
C VAL A 491 -13.12 5.63 24.77
N GLU A 492 -14.45 5.83 24.64
CA GLU A 492 -15.05 6.57 23.54
C GLU A 492 -14.50 8.01 23.47
N TYR A 493 -14.39 8.69 24.61
CA TYR A 493 -13.79 10.02 24.67
C TYR A 493 -12.34 10.02 24.18
N ARG A 494 -11.51 9.06 24.61
CA ARG A 494 -10.11 8.95 24.16
C ARG A 494 -10.02 8.72 22.65
N ILE A 495 -10.82 7.80 22.11
CA ILE A 495 -10.84 7.53 20.66
C ILE A 495 -11.30 8.78 19.90
N ASN A 496 -12.34 9.48 20.38
CA ASN A 496 -12.81 10.72 19.75
C ASN A 496 -11.78 11.85 19.85
N LEU A 497 -11.04 11.95 20.96
CA LEU A 497 -9.96 12.92 21.12
C LEU A 497 -8.82 12.67 20.14
N VAL A 498 -8.35 11.43 20.04
CA VAL A 498 -7.30 11.05 19.09
C VAL A 498 -7.76 11.31 17.64
N THR A 499 -9.00 10.94 17.31
CA THR A 499 -9.59 11.22 16.00
C THR A 499 -9.64 12.72 15.71
N TYR A 500 -10.07 13.52 16.68
CA TYR A 500 -10.14 14.98 16.51
C TYR A 500 -8.75 15.61 16.35
N ARG A 501 -7.78 15.19 17.16
CA ARG A 501 -6.38 15.66 17.06
C ARG A 501 -5.74 15.28 15.73
N GLN A 502 -5.99 14.08 15.23
CA GLN A 502 -5.55 13.68 13.90
C GLN A 502 -6.11 14.61 12.81
N LEU A 503 -7.41 14.92 12.86
CA LEU A 503 -8.08 15.79 11.88
C LEU A 503 -7.65 17.26 11.99
N THR A 504 -7.19 17.70 13.15
CA THR A 504 -6.76 19.07 13.41
C THR A 504 -5.24 19.26 13.42
N LYS A 505 -4.49 18.16 13.26
CA LYS A 505 -3.01 18.14 13.29
C LYS A 505 -2.47 18.77 14.59
N ASP A 506 -3.01 18.32 15.73
CA ASP A 506 -2.64 18.78 17.07
C ASP A 506 -1.58 17.87 17.70
#